data_48ff89652ff467c70a8fbfe6fcf24703
#
_entry.id   48ff89652ff467c70a8fbfe6fcf24703
#
_cell.length_a   1.000
_cell.length_b   1.000
_cell.length_c   1.000
_cell.angle_alpha   90.00
_cell.angle_beta   90.00
_cell.angle_gamma   90.00
#
_symmetry.space_group_name_H-M   'P 1'
#
loop_
_entity.id
_entity.type
_entity.pdbx_description
1 polymer ?
#
loop_
_entity_poly.entity_id
_entity_poly.type
_entity_poly.pdbx_seq_one_letter_code
_entity_poly.pdbx_strand_id
1 'polypeptide(L)'
;MTGHEQGVVMGRRLQRAALVLWLAVVVGAQPARAVERPRLGPVVFNTVTAAISERVECRIGVDQAFENPYDPACVRLDAVIEGPAGTRVYPCFYRVAVTEAGTEAAAGEWVFRQAFRQEGVYRVSFRLTCAAGVAVTPSQKVAVAGRRPGGFIRADPQHNGVWLRDDGSRLFASGLNLAWSGGADRAPYREMLTRCAASGIRFIRVWMIGFAAQELEWSGELWAPWNTGYGLGRYNQRVAAFFDWLFEESARRGVFVQLVFETHGEWSTEVDANWEFNPYNAAHGGFLDTPAELFSNAEARKRAQARYRYCVARWGAESALAAWELFNEADQSDAIRRLGDEAAVVAWHQNHARFIQTLDAVPRPVVSSASDTAFLRRLVKGAPALDRMDMHLYRDDAVRAAAEIQQAWRETDGIAAGLYCGEFGVTGETQAEPDDPARVRGLVRRMTWRGRLTGMPAWYWFWNKAESAGVYDVHRAVETVFADWDLTAVRPMTAHVFGGPPAERLTLTPEWGWATTATNAHPVAVEGLPHRVLYGQSGFLQGAWKSEMGRVLCLKADFMDDGAFRIAVTGTSSAGANELTVRLDGREIWRGMVKAMTVLPVAVGRGPHTIE
;
A
#
# COMPACT_ATOMS: atom_id res chain seq x y z
N MET A 1 22.14 -63.88 35.21
CA MET A 1 23.05 -64.11 36.34
C MET A 1 22.91 -62.91 37.21
N THR A 2 22.18 -63.10 38.28
CA THR A 2 22.46 -62.96 39.73
C THR A 2 22.72 -61.48 40.07
N GLY A 3 22.05 -60.81 40.94
CA GLY A 3 21.17 -61.25 42.07
C GLY A 3 21.43 -60.28 43.21
N HIS A 4 20.36 -59.87 43.89
CA HIS A 4 20.21 -59.59 45.31
C HIS A 4 21.26 -58.71 46.03
N GLU A 5 20.96 -57.90 47.00
CA GLU A 5 20.06 -58.09 48.16
C GLU A 5 19.77 -56.76 48.89
N GLN A 6 18.71 -56.82 49.60
CA GLN A 6 18.15 -55.85 50.54
C GLN A 6 19.04 -55.60 51.73
N GLY A 7 18.89 -54.47 52.38
CA GLY A 7 19.42 -54.19 53.70
C GLY A 7 18.62 -53.10 54.42
N VAL A 8 17.62 -53.57 55.20
CA VAL A 8 16.87 -52.76 56.19
C VAL A 8 17.73 -52.64 57.44
N VAL A 9 17.92 -51.43 57.97
CA VAL A 9 18.21 -51.22 59.40
C VAL A 9 17.43 -50.00 59.91
N MET A 10 16.67 -50.35 60.94
CA MET A 10 15.80 -49.53 61.76
C MET A 10 16.59 -48.85 62.90
N GLY A 11 16.24 -47.62 63.25
CA GLY A 11 16.36 -47.18 64.61
C GLY A 11 17.19 -45.93 64.92
N ARG A 12 16.60 -44.85 65.24
CA ARG A 12 16.48 -44.25 66.60
C ARG A 12 16.03 -42.78 66.50
N ARG A 13 14.90 -42.51 67.14
CA ARG A 13 14.40 -41.15 67.43
C ARG A 13 15.37 -40.43 68.36
N LEU A 14 15.76 -39.21 68.03
CA LEU A 14 16.23 -38.23 69.01
C LEU A 14 15.47 -36.92 68.72
N GLN A 15 14.57 -36.65 69.67
CA GLN A 15 13.91 -35.33 69.78
C GLN A 15 14.97 -34.27 70.09
N ARG A 16 15.10 -33.26 69.21
CA ARG A 16 15.70 -31.97 69.55
C ARG A 16 14.64 -30.93 69.38
N ALA A 17 14.18 -30.36 70.48
CA ALA A 17 13.37 -29.15 70.50
C ALA A 17 14.17 -27.99 69.89
N ALA A 18 13.74 -27.51 68.76
CA ALA A 18 14.26 -26.28 68.20
C ALA A 18 13.38 -25.11 68.66
N LEU A 19 13.97 -24.23 69.42
CA LEU A 19 13.41 -22.95 69.89
C LEU A 19 13.27 -22.07 68.67
N VAL A 20 12.04 -21.83 68.20
CA VAL A 20 11.75 -20.89 67.11
C VAL A 20 11.71 -19.49 67.74
N LEU A 21 12.78 -18.72 67.57
CA LEU A 21 12.79 -17.29 67.82
C LEU A 21 12.01 -16.60 66.69
N TRP A 22 10.85 -16.07 66.99
CA TRP A 22 10.16 -15.14 66.12
C TRP A 22 10.89 -13.79 66.15
N LEU A 23 11.73 -13.51 65.15
CA LEU A 23 12.14 -12.16 64.84
C LEU A 23 10.97 -11.46 64.12
N ALA A 24 10.23 -10.64 64.83
CA ALA A 24 9.30 -9.70 64.22
C ALA A 24 10.15 -8.65 63.45
N VAL A 25 10.35 -8.90 62.15
CA VAL A 25 10.82 -7.84 61.24
C VAL A 25 9.68 -6.84 61.15
N VAL A 26 9.78 -5.74 61.89
CA VAL A 26 8.98 -4.56 61.66
C VAL A 26 9.45 -4.00 60.30
N VAL A 27 8.79 -4.44 59.22
CA VAL A 27 8.85 -3.78 57.95
C VAL A 27 8.18 -2.43 58.16
N GLY A 28 8.98 -1.42 58.49
CA GLY A 28 8.52 -0.05 58.50
C GLY A 28 7.89 0.23 57.12
N ALA A 29 6.57 0.37 57.07
CA ALA A 29 5.89 0.88 55.91
C ALA A 29 6.51 2.26 55.62
N GLN A 30 7.39 2.32 54.64
CA GLN A 30 7.79 3.61 54.08
C GLN A 30 6.50 4.34 53.71
N PRO A 31 6.27 5.57 54.16
CA PRO A 31 5.11 6.31 53.72
C PRO A 31 5.14 6.29 52.19
N ALA A 32 4.07 5.85 51.57
CA ALA A 32 3.91 5.92 50.12
C ALA A 32 4.26 7.35 49.73
N ARG A 33 5.36 7.53 48.99
CA ARG A 33 5.74 8.84 48.48
C ARG A 33 4.49 9.37 47.78
N ALA A 34 3.97 10.48 48.24
CA ALA A 34 2.86 11.15 47.60
C ALA A 34 3.25 11.29 46.11
N VAL A 35 2.50 10.66 45.23
CA VAL A 35 2.75 10.70 43.79
C VAL A 35 2.59 12.19 43.43
N GLU A 36 3.71 12.88 43.20
CA GLU A 36 3.66 14.31 42.82
C GLU A 36 2.85 14.44 41.54
N ARG A 37 1.93 15.39 41.54
CA ARG A 37 1.15 15.67 40.31
C ARG A 37 2.11 16.02 39.17
N PRO A 38 1.85 15.55 37.95
CA PRO A 38 2.70 15.84 36.82
C PRO A 38 2.75 17.36 36.60
N ARG A 39 3.91 17.86 36.20
CA ARG A 39 4.10 19.27 35.88
C ARG A 39 4.56 19.41 34.43
N LEU A 40 4.01 20.41 33.75
CA LEU A 40 4.45 20.80 32.42
C LEU A 40 5.37 22.01 32.55
N GLY A 41 6.54 21.92 31.93
CA GLY A 41 7.55 22.95 31.88
C GLY A 41 7.35 23.93 30.71
N PRO A 42 8.42 24.53 30.21
CA PRO A 42 8.37 25.48 29.10
C PRO A 42 7.76 24.87 27.83
N VAL A 43 7.01 25.71 27.11
CA VAL A 43 6.43 25.40 25.80
C VAL A 43 7.11 26.33 24.78
N VAL A 44 7.88 25.72 23.84
CA VAL A 44 8.71 26.47 22.90
C VAL A 44 8.34 26.13 21.48
N PHE A 45 7.66 27.02 20.79
CA PHE A 45 7.34 26.90 19.38
C PHE A 45 8.52 27.32 18.50
N ASN A 46 8.71 26.59 17.37
CA ASN A 46 9.63 27.02 16.32
C ASN A 46 9.16 28.33 15.63
N THR A 47 7.84 28.49 15.53
CA THR A 47 7.18 29.70 15.03
C THR A 47 5.78 29.81 15.63
N VAL A 48 5.31 31.04 15.84
CA VAL A 48 3.92 31.36 16.23
C VAL A 48 3.16 32.04 15.09
N THR A 49 3.78 32.17 13.92
CA THR A 49 3.16 32.60 12.67
C THR A 49 3.50 31.60 11.58
N ALA A 50 2.51 31.11 10.86
CA ALA A 50 2.70 30.09 9.83
C ALA A 50 1.78 30.36 8.64
N ALA A 51 2.14 29.82 7.48
CA ALA A 51 1.23 29.71 6.35
C ALA A 51 0.38 28.41 6.44
N ILE A 52 -0.72 28.36 5.70
CA ILE A 52 -1.47 27.11 5.51
C ILE A 52 -0.51 26.03 5.00
N SER A 53 -0.61 24.83 5.57
CA SER A 53 0.21 23.65 5.26
C SER A 53 1.68 23.78 5.64
N GLU A 54 2.06 24.80 6.39
CA GLU A 54 3.38 24.91 6.99
C GLU A 54 3.47 24.15 8.30
N ARG A 55 4.56 23.38 8.46
CA ARG A 55 4.83 22.61 9.69
C ARG A 55 5.18 23.52 10.85
N VAL A 56 4.34 23.52 11.87
CA VAL A 56 4.60 24.12 13.18
C VAL A 56 5.03 23.02 14.13
N GLU A 57 6.17 23.20 14.76
CA GLU A 57 6.70 22.29 15.78
C GLU A 57 6.83 23.01 17.12
N CYS A 58 6.51 22.30 18.19
CA CYS A 58 6.65 22.81 19.54
C CYS A 58 7.29 21.76 20.45
N ARG A 59 8.24 22.19 21.28
CA ARG A 59 8.80 21.37 22.35
C ARG A 59 8.12 21.69 23.66
N ILE A 60 7.76 20.65 24.39
CA ILE A 60 7.03 20.78 25.66
C ILE A 60 7.87 20.14 26.76
N GLY A 61 8.27 20.95 27.73
CA GLY A 61 8.92 20.47 28.93
C GLY A 61 7.98 19.60 29.76
N VAL A 62 8.49 18.50 30.26
CA VAL A 62 7.78 17.62 31.19
C VAL A 62 8.75 17.23 32.30
N ASP A 63 8.45 17.63 33.52
CA ASP A 63 9.35 17.51 34.67
C ASP A 63 9.38 16.10 35.29
N GLN A 64 8.85 15.11 34.59
CA GLN A 64 8.75 13.74 35.05
C GLN A 64 9.23 12.76 33.97
N ALA A 65 10.03 11.79 34.38
CA ALA A 65 10.36 10.63 33.56
C ALA A 65 9.26 9.57 33.66
N PHE A 66 8.99 8.88 32.55
CA PHE A 66 8.04 7.78 32.49
C PHE A 66 8.77 6.50 32.10
N GLU A 67 8.29 5.37 32.61
CA GLU A 67 8.85 4.07 32.31
C GLU A 67 8.81 3.78 30.80
N ASN A 68 7.69 4.07 30.17
CA ASN A 68 7.55 4.01 28.71
C ASN A 68 6.82 5.27 28.18
N PRO A 69 7.55 6.25 27.65
CA PRO A 69 6.94 7.45 27.12
C PRO A 69 6.18 7.25 25.79
N TYR A 70 6.30 6.07 25.18
CA TYR A 70 5.61 5.73 23.94
C TYR A 70 4.25 5.06 24.18
N ASP A 71 4.00 4.55 25.41
CA ASP A 71 2.75 3.90 25.77
C ASP A 71 1.71 4.92 26.23
N PRO A 72 0.62 5.16 25.48
CA PRO A 72 -0.43 6.10 25.85
C PRO A 72 -1.23 5.68 27.08
N ALA A 73 -1.09 4.43 27.55
CA ALA A 73 -1.65 3.98 28.83
C ALA A 73 -0.77 4.41 30.01
N CYS A 74 0.55 4.52 29.83
CA CYS A 74 1.49 5.01 30.81
C CYS A 74 1.45 6.55 30.91
N VAL A 75 1.56 7.22 29.75
CA VAL A 75 1.52 8.68 29.65
C VAL A 75 0.98 9.10 28.29
N ARG A 76 0.12 10.11 28.30
CA ARG A 76 -0.41 10.72 27.10
C ARG A 76 -0.29 12.24 27.18
N LEU A 77 0.44 12.80 26.23
CA LEU A 77 0.47 14.24 25.99
C LEU A 77 -0.32 14.55 24.72
N ASP A 78 -1.30 15.44 24.84
CA ASP A 78 -2.15 15.90 23.75
C ASP A 78 -2.11 17.41 23.65
N ALA A 79 -2.10 17.94 22.42
CA ALA A 79 -2.40 19.34 22.14
C ALA A 79 -3.93 19.51 22.03
N VAL A 80 -4.45 20.48 22.76
CA VAL A 80 -5.83 20.96 22.62
C VAL A 80 -5.78 22.25 21.81
N ILE A 81 -6.37 22.20 20.62
CA ILE A 81 -6.30 23.27 19.62
C ILE A 81 -7.69 23.84 19.39
N GLU A 82 -7.87 25.09 19.77
CA GLU A 82 -9.07 25.87 19.48
C GLU A 82 -8.80 26.78 18.27
N GLY A 83 -9.60 26.66 17.24
CA GLY A 83 -9.42 27.39 15.99
C GLY A 83 -10.72 27.65 15.25
N PRO A 84 -10.67 28.15 14.00
CA PRO A 84 -11.87 28.50 13.22
C PRO A 84 -12.85 27.35 13.01
N ALA A 85 -12.37 26.11 12.97
CA ALA A 85 -13.20 24.91 12.80
C ALA A 85 -13.64 24.27 14.13
N GLY A 86 -13.45 24.97 15.28
CA GLY A 86 -13.76 24.46 16.60
C GLY A 86 -12.54 23.88 17.32
N THR A 87 -12.81 23.08 18.36
CA THR A 87 -11.76 22.47 19.19
C THR A 87 -11.40 21.08 18.68
N ARG A 88 -10.11 20.81 18.57
CA ARG A 88 -9.57 19.48 18.24
C ARG A 88 -8.48 19.07 19.22
N VAL A 89 -8.38 17.76 19.45
CA VAL A 89 -7.31 17.17 20.25
C VAL A 89 -6.36 16.44 19.34
N TYR A 90 -5.05 16.76 19.46
CA TYR A 90 -4.02 16.20 18.60
C TYR A 90 -2.95 15.50 19.43
N PRO A 91 -2.45 14.34 19.04
CA PRO A 91 -1.40 13.66 19.78
C PRO A 91 -0.07 14.38 19.67
N CYS A 92 0.66 14.44 20.79
CA CYS A 92 2.10 14.71 20.80
C CYS A 92 2.87 13.40 20.84
N PHE A 93 4.17 13.45 20.54
CA PHE A 93 5.05 12.29 20.55
C PHE A 93 6.32 12.54 21.35
N TYR A 94 6.90 11.46 21.85
CA TYR A 94 8.21 11.49 22.50
C TYR A 94 9.30 11.20 21.48
N ARG A 95 10.37 12.00 21.48
CA ARG A 95 11.48 11.89 20.57
C ARG A 95 12.80 11.91 21.33
N VAL A 96 13.74 11.04 20.95
CA VAL A 96 15.16 11.17 21.30
C VAL A 96 15.87 11.68 20.05
N ALA A 97 16.63 12.77 20.20
CA ALA A 97 17.39 13.31 19.07
C ALA A 97 18.50 12.33 18.65
N VAL A 98 18.67 12.17 17.33
CA VAL A 98 19.67 11.27 16.74
C VAL A 98 20.58 12.09 15.83
N THR A 99 21.88 11.96 16.01
CA THR A 99 22.89 12.61 15.16
C THR A 99 22.95 11.95 13.79
N GLU A 100 23.60 12.59 12.82
CA GLU A 100 23.84 11.95 11.49
C GLU A 100 24.64 10.64 11.60
N ALA A 101 25.50 10.54 12.60
CA ALA A 101 26.27 9.32 12.87
C ALA A 101 25.44 8.21 13.57
N GLY A 102 24.14 8.45 13.81
CA GLY A 102 23.24 7.48 14.43
C GLY A 102 23.34 7.41 15.97
N THR A 103 24.00 8.39 16.62
CA THR A 103 24.08 8.46 18.09
C THR A 103 22.85 9.12 18.67
N GLU A 104 22.20 8.46 19.62
CA GLU A 104 21.06 9.00 20.33
C GLU A 104 21.48 9.93 21.47
N ALA A 105 20.70 10.98 21.70
CA ALA A 105 20.88 11.86 22.86
C ALA A 105 20.57 11.13 24.17
N ALA A 106 21.19 11.56 25.27
CA ALA A 106 20.99 10.95 26.59
C ALA A 106 19.57 11.15 27.14
N ALA A 107 18.85 12.17 26.69
CA ALA A 107 17.48 12.48 27.11
C ALA A 107 16.60 12.77 25.89
N GLY A 108 15.34 12.37 26.00
CA GLY A 108 14.33 12.68 24.98
C GLY A 108 13.49 13.89 25.37
N GLU A 109 12.65 14.31 24.44
CA GLU A 109 11.77 15.47 24.56
C GLU A 109 10.36 15.15 24.05
N TRP A 110 9.37 15.86 24.57
CA TRP A 110 8.01 15.82 24.05
C TRP A 110 7.82 16.86 22.96
N VAL A 111 7.24 16.43 21.83
CA VAL A 111 7.08 17.27 20.65
C VAL A 111 5.64 17.24 20.18
N PHE A 112 5.14 18.41 19.87
CA PHE A 112 3.94 18.61 19.07
C PHE A 112 4.35 19.02 17.67
N ARG A 113 3.72 18.43 16.65
CA ARG A 113 3.98 18.74 15.24
C ARG A 113 2.66 18.77 14.48
N GLN A 114 2.37 19.90 13.83
CA GLN A 114 1.10 20.09 13.12
C GLN A 114 1.26 21.04 11.94
N ALA A 115 0.40 20.88 10.94
CA ALA A 115 0.22 21.81 9.85
C ALA A 115 -1.26 22.24 9.79
N PHE A 116 -1.51 23.53 9.90
CA PHE A 116 -2.86 24.07 9.92
C PHE A 116 -3.43 24.16 8.52
N ARG A 117 -4.75 23.91 8.38
CA ARG A 117 -5.43 23.79 7.10
C ARG A 117 -6.27 25.01 6.71
N GLN A 118 -6.46 25.94 7.62
CA GLN A 118 -7.26 27.15 7.44
C GLN A 118 -6.54 28.34 8.05
N GLU A 119 -6.74 29.52 7.45
CA GLU A 119 -6.32 30.76 8.04
C GLU A 119 -7.07 31.08 9.33
N GLY A 120 -6.41 31.75 10.24
CA GLY A 120 -7.01 32.18 11.49
C GLY A 120 -6.04 32.18 12.66
N VAL A 121 -6.56 32.50 13.82
CA VAL A 121 -5.82 32.46 15.09
C VAL A 121 -6.22 31.21 15.84
N TYR A 122 -5.23 30.40 16.15
CA TYR A 122 -5.39 29.17 16.92
C TYR A 122 -4.87 29.39 18.33
N ARG A 123 -5.58 28.81 19.32
CA ARG A 123 -5.13 28.73 20.71
C ARG A 123 -4.70 27.30 20.97
N VAL A 124 -3.45 27.08 21.32
CA VAL A 124 -2.88 25.75 21.54
C VAL A 124 -2.47 25.61 22.99
N SER A 125 -3.01 24.66 23.71
CA SER A 125 -2.60 24.26 25.05
C SER A 125 -2.26 22.77 25.04
N PHE A 126 -1.49 22.30 26.02
CA PHE A 126 -1.05 20.92 26.12
C PHE A 126 -1.60 20.29 27.38
N ARG A 127 -2.11 19.07 27.26
CA ARG A 127 -2.68 18.29 28.36
C ARG A 127 -1.90 16.98 28.50
N LEU A 128 -1.19 16.85 29.61
CA LEU A 128 -0.54 15.61 30.03
C LEU A 128 -1.50 14.82 30.91
N THR A 129 -1.65 13.54 30.64
CA THR A 129 -2.43 12.59 31.44
C THR A 129 -1.56 11.39 31.77
N CYS A 130 -1.45 11.04 33.04
CA CYS A 130 -0.75 9.85 33.53
C CYS A 130 -1.40 9.34 34.81
N ALA A 131 -0.89 8.28 35.41
CA ALA A 131 -1.41 7.72 36.68
C ALA A 131 -1.41 8.72 37.83
N ALA A 132 -0.47 9.69 37.84
CA ALA A 132 -0.37 10.73 38.87
C ALA A 132 -1.39 11.87 38.71
N GLY A 133 -2.15 11.89 37.62
CA GLY A 133 -3.20 12.88 37.34
C GLY A 133 -3.05 13.59 36.01
N VAL A 134 -3.58 14.79 35.95
CA VAL A 134 -3.62 15.64 34.75
C VAL A 134 -2.94 16.98 35.00
N ALA A 135 -2.12 17.42 34.04
CA ALA A 135 -1.57 18.76 33.98
C ALA A 135 -1.90 19.42 32.66
N VAL A 136 -2.13 20.76 32.69
CA VAL A 136 -2.48 21.53 31.48
C VAL A 136 -1.63 22.80 31.46
N THR A 137 -1.11 23.16 30.29
CA THR A 137 -0.41 24.45 30.09
C THR A 137 -1.39 25.58 29.83
N PRO A 138 -0.99 26.85 30.09
CA PRO A 138 -1.66 27.99 29.49
C PRO A 138 -1.69 27.87 27.95
N SER A 139 -2.73 28.42 27.32
CA SER A 139 -2.80 28.44 25.87
C SER A 139 -1.88 29.48 25.24
N GLN A 140 -1.24 29.12 24.14
CA GLN A 140 -0.46 30.04 23.29
C GLN A 140 -1.18 30.27 21.96
N LYS A 141 -0.98 31.44 21.37
CA LYS A 141 -1.58 31.80 20.09
C LYS A 141 -0.63 31.44 18.95
N VAL A 142 -1.17 30.79 17.91
CA VAL A 142 -0.51 30.60 16.63
C VAL A 142 -1.37 31.26 15.56
N ALA A 143 -0.79 32.20 14.80
CA ALA A 143 -1.46 32.89 13.72
C ALA A 143 -1.14 32.19 12.39
N VAL A 144 -2.16 31.85 11.62
CA VAL A 144 -2.01 31.20 10.31
C VAL A 144 -2.56 32.13 9.25
N ALA A 145 -1.73 32.53 8.28
CA ALA A 145 -2.10 33.42 7.19
C ALA A 145 -1.31 33.11 5.92
N GLY A 146 -1.97 33.24 4.77
CA GLY A 146 -1.37 32.92 3.48
C GLY A 146 -1.22 31.41 3.24
N ARG A 147 -0.70 31.06 2.07
CA ARG A 147 -0.55 29.67 1.65
C ARG A 147 0.85 29.44 1.06
N ARG A 148 1.49 28.34 1.43
CA ARG A 148 2.72 27.91 0.77
C ARG A 148 2.40 27.28 -0.59
N PRO A 149 3.24 27.44 -1.63
CA PRO A 149 3.15 26.67 -2.86
C PRO A 149 3.24 25.17 -2.57
N GLY A 150 2.48 24.37 -3.31
CA GLY A 150 2.43 22.92 -3.15
C GLY A 150 1.49 22.50 -2.01
N GLY A 151 2.00 22.41 -0.83
CA GLY A 151 1.28 21.89 0.34
C GLY A 151 1.04 20.39 0.31
N PHE A 152 -0.03 19.94 0.97
CA PHE A 152 -0.42 18.53 0.98
C PHE A 152 -1.08 18.12 -0.32
N ILE A 153 -1.10 16.81 -0.55
CA ILE A 153 -1.82 16.21 -1.68
C ILE A 153 -3.01 15.38 -1.19
N ARG A 154 -3.99 15.25 -2.04
CA ARG A 154 -5.12 14.35 -1.87
C ARG A 154 -5.50 13.71 -3.19
N ALA A 155 -6.06 12.52 -3.17
CA ALA A 155 -6.57 11.88 -4.38
C ALA A 155 -7.71 12.73 -4.98
N ASP A 156 -7.74 12.85 -6.31
CA ASP A 156 -8.87 13.44 -7.02
C ASP A 156 -10.03 12.42 -7.02
N PRO A 157 -11.21 12.76 -6.46
CA PRO A 157 -12.33 11.82 -6.42
C PRO A 157 -12.95 11.51 -7.79
N GLN A 158 -12.67 12.34 -8.80
CA GLN A 158 -13.22 12.20 -10.14
C GLN A 158 -12.26 11.55 -11.14
N HIS A 159 -10.94 11.59 -10.87
CA HIS A 159 -9.90 11.15 -11.79
C HIS A 159 -8.92 10.23 -11.07
N ASN A 160 -9.10 8.93 -11.21
CA ASN A 160 -8.43 7.89 -10.42
C ASN A 160 -6.91 8.05 -10.28
N GLY A 161 -6.20 8.31 -11.35
CA GLY A 161 -4.74 8.46 -11.34
C GLY A 161 -4.23 9.87 -10.98
N VAL A 162 -5.13 10.82 -10.71
CA VAL A 162 -4.80 12.23 -10.47
C VAL A 162 -4.82 12.55 -8.99
N TRP A 163 -3.86 13.36 -8.57
CA TRP A 163 -3.78 13.92 -7.22
C TRP A 163 -3.79 15.44 -7.28
N LEU A 164 -4.45 16.04 -6.31
CA LEU A 164 -4.61 17.49 -6.18
C LEU A 164 -3.73 17.99 -5.03
N ARG A 165 -2.95 19.03 -5.29
CA ARG A 165 -2.23 19.75 -4.23
C ARG A 165 -3.12 20.83 -3.60
N ASP A 166 -2.74 21.29 -2.43
CA ASP A 166 -3.44 22.37 -1.74
C ASP A 166 -3.44 23.70 -2.53
N ASP A 167 -2.46 23.93 -3.38
CA ASP A 167 -2.40 25.09 -4.28
C ASP A 167 -3.28 24.96 -5.54
N GLY A 168 -3.98 23.84 -5.69
CA GLY A 168 -4.85 23.54 -6.83
C GLY A 168 -4.14 22.89 -8.02
N SER A 169 -2.82 22.77 -8.01
CA SER A 169 -2.08 22.04 -9.04
C SER A 169 -2.36 20.55 -8.99
N ARG A 170 -2.24 19.91 -10.13
CA ARG A 170 -2.52 18.48 -10.31
C ARG A 170 -1.26 17.73 -10.71
N LEU A 171 -1.20 16.46 -10.30
CA LEU A 171 -0.14 15.56 -10.72
C LEU A 171 -0.71 14.15 -10.95
N PHE A 172 -0.09 13.41 -11.85
CA PHE A 172 -0.38 12.00 -12.02
C PHE A 172 0.44 11.15 -11.06
N ALA A 173 -0.13 10.05 -10.56
CA ALA A 173 0.54 9.17 -9.59
C ALA A 173 1.56 8.23 -10.25
N SER A 174 2.50 8.79 -11.02
CA SER A 174 3.66 8.04 -11.52
C SER A 174 4.53 7.61 -10.35
N GLY A 175 4.77 6.31 -10.17
CA GLY A 175 5.44 5.79 -8.98
C GLY A 175 6.39 4.64 -9.21
N LEU A 176 7.17 4.34 -8.17
CA LEU A 176 8.14 3.25 -8.07
C LEU A 176 8.18 2.75 -6.62
N ASN A 177 8.35 1.45 -6.42
CA ASN A 177 8.66 0.95 -5.09
C ASN A 177 10.10 1.31 -4.72
N LEU A 178 10.31 1.75 -3.48
CA LEU A 178 11.59 1.88 -2.80
C LEU A 178 11.41 1.32 -1.39
N ALA A 179 11.01 0.04 -1.31
CA ALA A 179 10.43 -0.50 -0.09
C ALA A 179 11.41 -0.48 1.09
N TRP A 180 12.68 -0.80 0.87
CA TRP A 180 13.74 -0.72 1.89
C TRP A 180 15.13 -0.50 1.30
N SER A 181 16.05 -0.06 2.16
CA SER A 181 17.49 -0.08 1.91
C SER A 181 18.19 -0.41 3.22
N GLY A 182 18.84 -1.54 3.31
CA GLY A 182 19.40 -2.13 4.52
C GLY A 182 19.76 -1.15 5.65
N GLY A 183 19.15 -1.33 6.83
CA GLY A 183 19.44 -0.56 8.03
C GLY A 183 18.99 0.89 8.05
N ALA A 184 17.99 1.27 7.26
CA ALA A 184 17.53 2.66 7.11
C ALA A 184 18.65 3.61 6.61
N ASP A 185 19.49 3.13 5.69
CA ASP A 185 20.55 3.93 5.09
C ASP A 185 19.99 5.02 4.18
N ARG A 186 20.47 6.24 4.38
CA ARG A 186 20.02 7.43 3.66
C ARG A 186 20.61 7.56 2.26
N ALA A 187 21.81 7.02 2.02
CA ALA A 187 22.54 7.23 0.78
C ALA A 187 21.83 6.60 -0.44
N PRO A 188 21.43 5.33 -0.43
CA PRO A 188 20.66 4.73 -1.53
C PRO A 188 19.34 5.46 -1.79
N TYR A 189 18.61 5.82 -0.72
CA TYR A 189 17.36 6.56 -0.87
C TYR A 189 17.58 7.93 -1.51
N ARG A 190 18.63 8.66 -1.12
CA ARG A 190 18.94 9.97 -1.70
C ARG A 190 19.21 9.87 -3.21
N GLU A 191 19.97 8.87 -3.61
CA GLU A 191 20.26 8.61 -5.04
C GLU A 191 18.97 8.28 -5.79
N MET A 192 18.19 7.31 -5.32
CA MET A 192 16.95 6.89 -5.97
C MET A 192 15.92 8.02 -6.03
N LEU A 193 15.74 8.80 -4.95
CA LEU A 193 14.86 9.97 -4.94
C LEU A 193 15.30 11.02 -5.97
N THR A 194 16.61 11.22 -6.15
CA THR A 194 17.14 12.13 -7.16
C THR A 194 16.78 11.67 -8.56
N ARG A 195 16.96 10.37 -8.85
CA ARG A 195 16.59 9.76 -10.14
C ARG A 195 15.08 9.79 -10.39
N CYS A 196 14.27 9.48 -9.37
CA CYS A 196 12.81 9.58 -9.43
C CYS A 196 12.38 10.99 -9.83
N ALA A 197 12.84 12.00 -9.10
CA ALA A 197 12.48 13.39 -9.37
C ALA A 197 12.88 13.83 -10.78
N ALA A 198 14.10 13.47 -11.25
CA ALA A 198 14.61 13.79 -12.57
C ALA A 198 13.87 13.10 -13.72
N SER A 199 13.18 12.00 -13.45
CA SER A 199 12.43 11.22 -14.44
C SER A 199 10.91 11.41 -14.37
N GLY A 200 10.42 12.29 -13.49
CA GLY A 200 8.99 12.54 -13.34
C GLY A 200 8.24 11.52 -12.48
N ILE A 201 8.96 10.59 -11.83
CA ILE A 201 8.37 9.73 -10.81
C ILE A 201 8.05 10.58 -9.59
N ARG A 202 6.78 10.61 -9.20
CA ARG A 202 6.27 11.47 -8.12
C ARG A 202 5.87 10.72 -6.86
N PHE A 203 5.73 9.40 -6.93
CA PHE A 203 5.34 8.57 -5.79
C PHE A 203 6.35 7.46 -5.56
N ILE A 204 6.63 7.21 -4.28
CA ILE A 204 7.37 6.03 -3.84
C ILE A 204 6.58 5.31 -2.76
N ARG A 205 6.72 4.01 -2.71
CA ARG A 205 6.14 3.17 -1.67
C ARG A 205 7.27 2.62 -0.81
N VAL A 206 7.18 2.85 0.51
CA VAL A 206 8.23 2.54 1.48
C VAL A 206 7.62 1.75 2.63
N TRP A 207 8.31 0.69 3.07
CA TRP A 207 7.84 -0.21 4.11
C TRP A 207 8.50 0.05 5.45
N MET A 208 7.71 -0.01 6.52
CA MET A 208 8.23 -0.23 7.86
C MET A 208 8.41 -1.73 8.03
N ILE A 209 9.64 -2.23 7.93
CA ILE A 209 9.92 -3.66 7.87
C ILE A 209 11.10 -4.09 8.71
N GLY A 210 10.89 -5.15 9.51
CA GLY A 210 11.83 -5.60 10.53
C GLY A 210 13.11 -6.21 9.96
N PHE A 211 13.03 -7.07 8.96
CA PHE A 211 14.21 -7.74 8.41
C PHE A 211 15.24 -6.78 7.77
N ALA A 212 14.77 -5.62 7.32
CA ALA A 212 15.66 -4.58 6.79
C ALA A 212 16.05 -3.53 7.84
N ALA A 213 15.78 -3.79 9.13
CA ALA A 213 16.02 -2.85 10.24
C ALA A 213 15.39 -1.47 10.01
N GLN A 214 14.21 -1.41 9.41
CA GLN A 214 13.47 -0.20 9.04
C GLN A 214 12.11 -0.11 9.76
N GLU A 215 11.93 -0.86 10.84
CA GLU A 215 10.71 -0.92 11.64
C GLU A 215 10.96 -0.33 13.05
N LEU A 216 9.92 0.24 13.66
CA LEU A 216 10.05 0.95 14.94
C LEU A 216 10.23 0.02 16.15
N GLU A 217 9.58 -1.13 16.16
CA GLU A 217 9.56 -2.07 17.29
C GLU A 217 10.58 -3.21 17.13
N TRP A 218 11.10 -3.41 15.92
CA TRP A 218 12.15 -4.40 15.64
C TRP A 218 13.52 -3.72 15.68
N SER A 219 14.44 -4.27 16.37
CA SER A 219 15.65 -3.57 16.77
C SER A 219 16.93 -4.02 16.08
N GLY A 220 16.88 -4.71 14.98
CA GLY A 220 18.09 -5.15 14.34
C GLY A 220 17.88 -5.97 13.08
N GLU A 221 18.99 -6.43 12.53
CA GLU A 221 18.96 -7.43 11.47
C GLU A 221 18.24 -8.69 11.95
N LEU A 222 17.61 -9.44 11.06
CA LEU A 222 16.94 -10.73 11.33
C LEU A 222 17.74 -11.68 12.23
N TRP A 223 19.04 -11.54 12.23
CA TRP A 223 20.03 -12.39 12.90
C TRP A 223 20.60 -11.77 14.17
N ALA A 224 20.24 -10.51 14.49
CA ALA A 224 20.74 -9.88 15.71
C ALA A 224 19.92 -10.32 16.92
N PRO A 225 20.54 -10.46 18.10
CA PRO A 225 19.78 -10.73 19.31
C PRO A 225 18.76 -9.60 19.52
N TRP A 226 17.53 -9.96 19.74
CA TRP A 226 16.33 -9.12 19.90
C TRP A 226 16.40 -8.03 20.98
N ASN A 227 17.50 -7.88 21.64
CA ASN A 227 17.60 -7.12 22.87
C ASN A 227 18.53 -5.93 22.77
N THR A 228 18.26 -5.01 21.88
CA THR A 228 19.05 -3.79 21.73
C THR A 228 18.41 -2.54 22.38
N GLY A 229 17.42 -2.74 23.27
CA GLY A 229 16.75 -1.65 24.00
C GLY A 229 15.46 -1.14 23.37
N TYR A 230 15.09 -1.66 22.22
CA TYR A 230 13.77 -1.49 21.59
C TYR A 230 12.92 -2.73 21.85
N GLY A 231 11.80 -2.89 21.19
CA GLY A 231 10.88 -4.00 21.32
C GLY A 231 9.45 -3.49 21.43
N LEU A 232 8.52 -4.37 21.75
CA LEU A 232 7.11 -4.06 21.81
C LEU A 232 6.79 -2.79 22.59
N GLY A 233 6.16 -1.82 21.91
CA GLY A 233 5.77 -0.54 22.47
C GLY A 233 6.93 0.39 22.80
N ARG A 234 8.13 0.14 22.27
CA ARG A 234 9.30 1.03 22.37
C ARG A 234 9.85 1.27 20.98
N TYR A 235 9.92 2.53 20.57
CA TYR A 235 10.18 2.87 19.17
C TYR A 235 11.62 3.27 18.92
N ASN A 236 12.24 2.59 17.96
CA ASN A 236 13.60 2.84 17.49
C ASN A 236 13.74 4.26 16.96
N GLN A 237 14.48 5.10 17.68
CA GLN A 237 14.60 6.50 17.32
C GLN A 237 15.51 6.77 16.12
N ARG A 238 16.43 5.86 15.79
CA ARG A 238 17.23 5.94 14.55
C ARG A 238 16.34 5.73 13.33
N VAL A 239 15.49 4.70 13.37
CA VAL A 239 14.49 4.45 12.33
C VAL A 239 13.51 5.63 12.23
N ALA A 240 13.02 6.12 13.36
CA ALA A 240 12.12 7.26 13.36
C ALA A 240 12.78 8.55 12.79
N ALA A 241 14.07 8.79 13.08
CA ALA A 241 14.84 9.89 12.50
C ALA A 241 15.16 9.67 11.00
N PHE A 242 15.28 8.41 10.56
CA PHE A 242 15.37 8.10 9.14
C PHE A 242 14.08 8.50 8.40
N PHE A 243 12.91 8.18 8.93
CA PHE A 243 11.65 8.58 8.31
C PHE A 243 11.44 10.10 8.34
N ASP A 244 11.82 10.80 9.41
CA ASP A 244 11.83 12.28 9.42
C ASP A 244 12.65 12.82 8.24
N TRP A 245 13.86 12.32 8.07
CA TRP A 245 14.75 12.69 6.95
C TRP A 245 14.14 12.31 5.60
N LEU A 246 13.56 11.12 5.46
CA LEU A 246 12.96 10.64 4.22
C LEU A 246 11.85 11.56 3.74
N PHE A 247 10.93 11.96 4.63
CA PHE A 247 9.86 12.88 4.29
C PHE A 247 10.36 14.27 3.91
N GLU A 248 11.34 14.80 4.64
CA GLU A 248 11.96 16.09 4.32
C GLU A 248 12.67 16.06 2.96
N GLU A 249 13.42 14.99 2.69
CA GLU A 249 14.16 14.81 1.44
C GLU A 249 13.22 14.61 0.25
N SER A 250 12.15 13.85 0.45
CA SER A 250 11.10 13.64 -0.55
C SER A 250 10.35 14.94 -0.86
N ALA A 251 9.99 15.73 0.17
CA ALA A 251 9.34 17.03 0.00
C ALA A 251 10.18 18.00 -0.83
N ARG A 252 11.49 18.06 -0.56
CA ARG A 252 12.44 18.90 -1.33
C ARG A 252 12.49 18.56 -2.81
N ARG A 253 12.21 17.30 -3.18
CA ARG A 253 12.22 16.82 -4.56
C ARG A 253 10.86 16.74 -5.21
N GLY A 254 9.80 17.05 -4.46
CA GLY A 254 8.43 16.91 -4.95
C GLY A 254 8.03 15.45 -5.21
N VAL A 255 8.59 14.54 -4.43
CA VAL A 255 8.25 13.11 -4.40
C VAL A 255 7.41 12.83 -3.16
N PHE A 256 6.38 12.00 -3.29
CA PHE A 256 5.43 11.67 -2.24
C PHE A 256 5.58 10.22 -1.82
N VAL A 257 5.34 9.96 -0.54
CA VAL A 257 5.58 8.66 0.09
C VAL A 257 4.26 8.02 0.50
N GLN A 258 4.01 6.80 0.05
CA GLN A 258 3.04 5.87 0.66
C GLN A 258 3.81 5.04 1.68
N LEU A 259 3.43 5.15 2.95
CA LEU A 259 4.09 4.44 4.04
C LEU A 259 3.28 3.20 4.42
N VAL A 260 3.93 2.02 4.33
CA VAL A 260 3.35 0.71 4.68
C VAL A 260 3.70 0.38 6.12
N PHE A 261 2.70 0.00 6.94
CA PHE A 261 2.90 -0.34 8.34
C PHE A 261 3.19 -1.82 8.57
N GLU A 262 2.33 -2.71 8.07
CA GLU A 262 2.46 -4.15 8.27
C GLU A 262 2.79 -4.84 6.95
N THR A 263 3.53 -5.93 7.01
CA THR A 263 3.88 -6.73 5.82
C THR A 263 3.50 -8.19 6.02
N HIS A 264 3.05 -8.86 4.97
CA HIS A 264 2.58 -10.23 5.04
C HIS A 264 3.61 -11.19 5.65
N GLY A 265 4.89 -11.04 5.30
CA GLY A 265 5.95 -11.91 5.79
C GLY A 265 6.11 -11.90 7.31
N GLU A 266 5.91 -10.75 7.95
CA GLU A 266 5.95 -10.61 9.41
C GLU A 266 4.77 -11.31 10.10
N TRP A 267 3.67 -11.54 9.35
CA TRP A 267 2.44 -12.15 9.83
C TRP A 267 2.10 -13.44 9.09
N SER A 268 3.12 -14.14 8.60
CA SER A 268 3.01 -15.42 7.91
C SER A 268 4.08 -16.40 8.35
N THR A 269 3.69 -17.68 8.39
CA THR A 269 4.58 -18.84 8.57
C THR A 269 4.89 -19.55 7.24
N GLU A 270 4.29 -19.09 6.13
CA GLU A 270 4.37 -19.76 4.81
C GLU A 270 4.91 -18.85 3.71
N VAL A 271 4.45 -17.60 3.64
CA VAL A 271 4.81 -16.66 2.55
C VAL A 271 5.79 -15.63 3.06
N ASP A 272 7.00 -15.62 2.51
CA ASP A 272 8.11 -14.73 2.95
C ASP A 272 8.28 -14.69 4.47
N ALA A 273 8.15 -15.86 5.10
CA ALA A 273 7.93 -16.06 6.50
C ALA A 273 9.00 -15.42 7.40
N ASN A 274 8.58 -14.45 8.20
CA ASN A 274 9.38 -13.76 9.20
C ASN A 274 8.77 -13.81 10.62
N TRP A 275 7.64 -14.54 10.79
CA TRP A 275 6.96 -14.65 12.07
C TRP A 275 7.88 -15.14 13.21
N GLU A 276 8.81 -16.05 12.92
CA GLU A 276 9.75 -16.55 13.91
C GLU A 276 10.63 -15.45 14.53
N PHE A 277 10.72 -14.27 13.92
CA PHE A 277 11.50 -13.13 14.38
C PHE A 277 10.62 -11.96 14.86
N ASN A 278 9.31 -12.11 14.80
CA ASN A 278 8.38 -11.03 15.14
C ASN A 278 8.37 -10.79 16.67
N PRO A 279 8.54 -9.54 17.15
CA PRO A 279 8.53 -9.23 18.59
C PRO A 279 7.16 -9.48 19.25
N TYR A 280 6.08 -9.62 18.49
CA TYR A 280 4.77 -10.02 19.01
C TYR A 280 4.70 -11.53 19.33
N ASN A 281 5.61 -12.34 18.78
CA ASN A 281 5.65 -13.78 18.99
C ASN A 281 6.00 -14.11 20.45
N ALA A 282 5.18 -14.93 21.10
CA ALA A 282 5.38 -15.35 22.49
C ALA A 282 6.74 -16.04 22.71
N ALA A 283 7.29 -16.71 21.68
CA ALA A 283 8.63 -17.28 21.74
C ALA A 283 9.75 -16.25 21.97
N HIS A 284 9.50 -14.98 21.70
CA HIS A 284 10.45 -13.86 21.88
C HIS A 284 10.01 -12.88 22.99
N GLY A 285 9.13 -13.32 23.88
CA GLY A 285 8.62 -12.48 24.97
C GLY A 285 7.45 -11.58 24.56
N GLY A 286 6.90 -11.78 23.36
CA GLY A 286 5.62 -11.22 22.94
C GLY A 286 4.44 -11.94 23.61
N PHE A 287 3.27 -11.79 23.05
CA PHE A 287 2.03 -12.29 23.66
C PHE A 287 1.08 -12.98 22.66
N LEU A 288 1.50 -13.18 21.41
CA LEU A 288 0.75 -13.89 20.39
C LEU A 288 1.38 -15.28 20.16
N ASP A 289 0.56 -16.31 20.13
CA ASP A 289 1.00 -17.67 19.83
C ASP A 289 1.08 -17.91 18.30
N THR A 290 0.26 -17.20 17.54
CA THR A 290 0.20 -17.32 16.08
C THR A 290 0.12 -15.96 15.41
N PRO A 291 0.62 -15.81 14.17
CA PRO A 291 0.55 -14.54 13.44
C PRO A 291 -0.90 -14.12 13.12
N ALA A 292 -1.82 -15.06 12.96
CA ALA A 292 -3.22 -14.77 12.67
C ALA A 292 -3.93 -13.98 13.79
N GLU A 293 -3.45 -14.10 15.03
CA GLU A 293 -4.01 -13.38 16.19
C GLU A 293 -3.84 -11.87 16.12
N LEU A 294 -2.98 -11.32 15.26
CA LEU A 294 -2.92 -9.89 14.99
C LEU A 294 -4.31 -9.30 14.76
N PHE A 295 -5.11 -10.00 13.97
CA PHE A 295 -6.40 -9.49 13.50
C PHE A 295 -7.53 -9.57 14.53
N SER A 296 -7.38 -10.39 15.55
CA SER A 296 -8.43 -10.66 16.57
C SER A 296 -8.03 -10.27 18.00
N ASN A 297 -6.74 -10.29 18.34
CA ASN A 297 -6.28 -10.05 19.69
C ASN A 297 -6.42 -8.58 20.12
N ALA A 298 -7.01 -8.35 21.29
CA ALA A 298 -7.28 -7.00 21.79
C ALA A 298 -6.01 -6.23 22.18
N GLU A 299 -4.98 -6.92 22.71
CA GLU A 299 -3.71 -6.29 23.06
C GLU A 299 -2.92 -5.93 21.78
N ALA A 300 -2.90 -6.79 20.77
CA ALA A 300 -2.30 -6.49 19.47
C ALA A 300 -2.92 -5.24 18.85
N ARG A 301 -4.25 -5.11 18.92
CA ARG A 301 -4.96 -3.91 18.48
C ARG A 301 -4.50 -2.64 19.21
N LYS A 302 -4.37 -2.71 20.55
CA LYS A 302 -3.90 -1.56 21.33
C LYS A 302 -2.48 -1.15 20.96
N ARG A 303 -1.57 -2.14 20.77
CA ARG A 303 -0.18 -1.88 20.38
C ARG A 303 -0.10 -1.24 19.00
N ALA A 304 -0.79 -1.79 18.01
CA ALA A 304 -0.87 -1.22 16.68
C ALA A 304 -1.43 0.23 16.73
N GLN A 305 -2.51 0.48 17.47
CA GLN A 305 -3.06 1.82 17.63
C GLN A 305 -2.11 2.79 18.34
N ALA A 306 -1.34 2.35 19.32
CA ALA A 306 -0.32 3.18 19.97
C ALA A 306 0.78 3.57 18.98
N ARG A 307 1.26 2.63 18.15
CA ARG A 307 2.23 2.88 17.09
C ARG A 307 1.68 3.83 16.01
N TYR A 308 0.46 3.59 15.52
CA TYR A 308 -0.17 4.49 14.53
C TYR A 308 -0.39 5.91 15.10
N ARG A 309 -0.79 6.02 16.37
CA ARG A 309 -0.88 7.31 17.05
C ARG A 309 0.46 8.03 17.07
N TYR A 310 1.55 7.31 17.37
CA TYR A 310 2.91 7.86 17.34
C TYR A 310 3.30 8.33 15.94
N CYS A 311 3.06 7.49 14.91
CA CYS A 311 3.36 7.82 13.51
C CYS A 311 2.59 9.04 13.03
N VAL A 312 1.29 9.11 13.30
CA VAL A 312 0.47 10.28 12.95
C VAL A 312 0.92 11.54 13.69
N ALA A 313 1.23 11.43 14.99
CA ALA A 313 1.75 12.56 15.75
C ALA A 313 3.07 13.10 15.19
N ARG A 314 3.96 12.20 14.76
CA ARG A 314 5.30 12.55 14.27
C ARG A 314 5.29 12.98 12.80
N TRP A 315 4.55 12.29 11.95
CA TRP A 315 4.62 12.48 10.49
C TRP A 315 3.33 12.99 9.84
N GLY A 316 2.24 13.12 10.57
CA GLY A 316 1.00 13.66 10.04
C GLY A 316 1.10 15.11 9.51
N ALA A 317 2.11 15.87 9.91
CA ALA A 317 2.40 17.21 9.39
C ALA A 317 3.34 17.22 8.17
N GLU A 318 3.81 16.06 7.70
CA GLU A 318 4.73 15.96 6.57
C GLU A 318 4.00 16.05 5.23
N SER A 319 4.36 17.06 4.42
CA SER A 319 3.69 17.31 3.13
C SER A 319 4.01 16.25 2.08
N ALA A 320 5.14 15.53 2.21
CA ALA A 320 5.50 14.42 1.35
C ALA A 320 4.75 13.12 1.65
N LEU A 321 4.13 12.99 2.82
CA LEU A 321 3.35 11.80 3.13
C LEU A 321 2.03 11.83 2.36
N ALA A 322 1.86 10.90 1.41
CA ALA A 322 0.71 10.80 0.54
C ALA A 322 -0.41 9.93 1.12
N ALA A 323 -0.05 8.75 1.61
CA ALA A 323 -0.99 7.75 2.07
C ALA A 323 -0.40 6.91 3.20
N TRP A 324 -1.29 6.38 4.04
CA TRP A 324 -1.01 5.35 5.01
C TRP A 324 -1.47 4.00 4.45
N GLU A 325 -0.59 3.03 4.32
CA GLU A 325 -0.96 1.67 3.96
C GLU A 325 -0.93 0.79 5.21
N LEU A 326 -2.07 0.20 5.54
CA LEU A 326 -2.19 -0.59 6.75
C LEU A 326 -1.44 -1.91 6.63
N PHE A 327 -1.58 -2.59 5.50
CA PHE A 327 -1.05 -3.93 5.33
C PHE A 327 -0.67 -4.20 3.87
N ASN A 328 0.55 -4.68 3.65
CA ASN A 328 1.00 -5.20 2.36
C ASN A 328 0.53 -6.64 2.17
N GLU A 329 -0.24 -6.88 1.09
CA GLU A 329 -0.73 -8.22 0.70
C GLU A 329 -1.40 -8.99 1.84
N ALA A 330 -2.46 -8.41 2.40
CA ALA A 330 -3.19 -8.99 3.52
C ALA A 330 -3.73 -10.40 3.25
N ASP A 331 -3.95 -10.74 1.96
CA ASP A 331 -4.34 -12.07 1.49
C ASP A 331 -3.23 -13.13 1.65
N GLN A 332 -1.98 -12.73 1.83
CA GLN A 332 -0.84 -13.63 2.05
C GLN A 332 -0.55 -13.91 3.53
N SER A 333 -1.28 -13.26 4.46
CA SER A 333 -1.17 -13.53 5.90
C SER A 333 -1.71 -14.90 6.28
N ASP A 334 -1.23 -15.48 7.40
CA ASP A 334 -1.73 -16.75 7.92
C ASP A 334 -3.23 -16.71 8.25
N ALA A 335 -3.77 -15.54 8.63
CA ALA A 335 -5.20 -15.39 8.87
C ALA A 335 -6.04 -15.75 7.64
N ILE A 336 -5.58 -15.41 6.45
CA ILE A 336 -6.25 -15.75 5.19
C ILE A 336 -5.76 -17.11 4.67
N ARG A 337 -4.45 -17.30 4.55
CA ARG A 337 -3.86 -18.50 3.91
C ARG A 337 -4.15 -19.79 4.65
N ARG A 338 -4.10 -19.76 5.96
CA ARG A 338 -4.27 -20.96 6.80
C ARG A 338 -5.64 -21.08 7.43
N LEU A 339 -6.24 -19.96 7.83
CA LEU A 339 -7.49 -19.98 8.58
C LEU A 339 -8.71 -19.53 7.74
N GLY A 340 -8.52 -18.81 6.64
CA GLY A 340 -9.62 -18.25 5.86
C GLY A 340 -10.45 -17.21 6.63
N ASP A 341 -9.90 -16.59 7.69
CA ASP A 341 -10.62 -15.65 8.56
C ASP A 341 -10.68 -14.24 7.95
N GLU A 342 -11.37 -14.15 6.84
CA GLU A 342 -11.59 -12.88 6.12
C GLU A 342 -12.35 -11.87 7.00
N ALA A 343 -13.25 -12.34 7.86
CA ALA A 343 -14.04 -11.45 8.70
C ALA A 343 -13.19 -10.69 9.73
N ALA A 344 -12.24 -11.37 10.38
CA ALA A 344 -11.31 -10.72 11.29
C ALA A 344 -10.40 -9.73 10.58
N VAL A 345 -9.88 -10.08 9.39
CA VAL A 345 -9.04 -9.20 8.58
C VAL A 345 -9.80 -7.95 8.15
N VAL A 346 -11.03 -8.07 7.68
CA VAL A 346 -11.90 -6.95 7.31
C VAL A 346 -12.18 -6.04 8.52
N ALA A 347 -12.55 -6.62 9.65
CA ALA A 347 -12.83 -5.86 10.87
C ALA A 347 -11.59 -5.10 11.39
N TRP A 348 -10.42 -5.72 11.31
CA TRP A 348 -9.14 -5.10 11.66
C TRP A 348 -8.85 -3.87 10.79
N HIS A 349 -8.96 -4.00 9.48
CA HIS A 349 -8.75 -2.91 8.54
C HIS A 349 -9.72 -1.75 8.77
N GLN A 350 -11.01 -2.04 8.93
CA GLN A 350 -12.04 -1.04 9.21
C GLN A 350 -11.74 -0.25 10.49
N ASN A 351 -11.33 -0.94 11.56
CA ASN A 351 -11.02 -0.32 12.84
C ASN A 351 -9.79 0.58 12.76
N HIS A 352 -8.71 0.10 12.13
CA HIS A 352 -7.45 0.84 12.07
C HIS A 352 -7.50 1.99 11.08
N ALA A 353 -8.17 1.84 9.94
CA ALA A 353 -8.39 2.93 9.01
C ALA A 353 -9.15 4.09 9.68
N ARG A 354 -10.27 3.79 10.33
CA ARG A 354 -11.00 4.81 11.09
C ARG A 354 -10.18 5.45 12.20
N PHE A 355 -9.40 4.66 12.92
CA PHE A 355 -8.54 5.17 13.99
C PHE A 355 -7.54 6.21 13.45
N ILE A 356 -6.84 5.91 12.35
CA ILE A 356 -5.92 6.85 11.72
C ILE A 356 -6.66 8.10 11.24
N GLN A 357 -7.79 7.95 10.55
CA GLN A 357 -8.60 9.07 10.05
C GLN A 357 -9.11 9.99 11.16
N THR A 358 -9.32 9.49 12.39
CA THR A 358 -9.69 10.34 13.53
C THR A 358 -8.53 11.17 14.07
N LEU A 359 -7.31 10.70 13.87
CA LEU A 359 -6.10 11.37 14.37
C LEU A 359 -5.46 12.29 13.34
N ASP A 360 -5.44 11.91 12.07
CA ASP A 360 -4.77 12.69 11.02
C ASP A 360 -5.58 13.95 10.68
N ALA A 361 -4.95 15.14 10.79
CA ALA A 361 -5.58 16.40 10.39
C ALA A 361 -5.65 16.58 8.88
N VAL A 362 -4.84 15.84 8.14
CA VAL A 362 -4.82 15.86 6.69
C VAL A 362 -5.63 14.65 6.20
N PRO A 363 -6.65 14.85 5.34
CA PRO A 363 -7.46 13.76 4.83
C PRO A 363 -6.66 12.94 3.80
N ARG A 364 -5.66 12.21 4.28
CA ARG A 364 -4.88 11.29 3.46
C ARG A 364 -5.62 9.98 3.27
N PRO A 365 -5.48 9.34 2.10
CA PRO A 365 -5.96 7.98 1.92
C PRO A 365 -5.33 7.01 2.91
N VAL A 366 -6.18 6.14 3.47
CA VAL A 366 -5.77 4.92 4.16
C VAL A 366 -6.07 3.76 3.23
N VAL A 367 -5.06 2.98 2.91
CA VAL A 367 -5.13 1.92 1.89
C VAL A 367 -4.65 0.58 2.46
N SER A 368 -4.87 -0.47 1.71
CA SER A 368 -4.26 -1.79 1.92
C SER A 368 -4.14 -2.49 0.58
N SER A 369 -3.17 -3.38 0.45
CA SER A 369 -2.92 -4.09 -0.79
C SER A 369 -3.24 -5.59 -0.70
N ALA A 370 -3.38 -6.21 -1.87
CA ALA A 370 -3.51 -7.64 -2.03
C ALA A 370 -3.05 -8.10 -3.43
N SER A 371 -2.59 -9.35 -3.50
CA SER A 371 -2.26 -10.03 -4.75
C SER A 371 -3.49 -10.71 -5.40
N ASP A 372 -4.52 -11.03 -4.58
CA ASP A 372 -5.83 -11.49 -5.06
C ASP A 372 -6.80 -10.31 -5.18
N THR A 373 -7.10 -9.93 -6.42
CA THR A 373 -8.03 -8.82 -6.70
C THR A 373 -9.45 -9.07 -6.20
N ALA A 374 -9.90 -10.33 -6.18
CA ALA A 374 -11.23 -10.66 -5.67
C ALA A 374 -11.30 -10.49 -4.15
N PHE A 375 -10.25 -10.93 -3.44
CA PHE A 375 -10.12 -10.66 -2.01
C PHE A 375 -10.07 -9.15 -1.74
N LEU A 376 -9.25 -8.39 -2.47
CA LEU A 376 -9.11 -6.94 -2.31
C LEU A 376 -10.45 -6.22 -2.44
N ARG A 377 -11.28 -6.60 -3.40
CA ARG A 377 -12.63 -6.04 -3.55
C ARG A 377 -13.53 -6.34 -2.34
N ARG A 378 -13.51 -7.59 -1.85
CA ARG A 378 -14.28 -7.95 -0.65
C ARG A 378 -13.79 -7.20 0.58
N LEU A 379 -12.47 -7.08 0.73
CA LEU A 379 -11.84 -6.31 1.80
C LEU A 379 -12.32 -4.86 1.81
N VAL A 380 -12.19 -4.13 0.69
CA VAL A 380 -12.57 -2.72 0.61
C VAL A 380 -14.10 -2.53 0.75
N LYS A 381 -14.89 -3.45 0.19
CA LYS A 381 -16.35 -3.43 0.39
C LYS A 381 -16.75 -3.64 1.84
N GLY A 382 -16.08 -4.53 2.56
CA GLY A 382 -16.31 -4.82 3.97
C GLY A 382 -15.70 -3.80 4.94
N ALA A 383 -14.66 -3.10 4.51
CA ALA A 383 -13.96 -2.06 5.26
C ALA A 383 -14.02 -0.70 4.53
N PRO A 384 -15.19 -0.04 4.46
CA PRO A 384 -15.38 1.20 3.70
C PRO A 384 -14.61 2.40 4.24
N ALA A 385 -13.86 2.25 5.31
CA ALA A 385 -12.87 3.24 5.76
C ALA A 385 -11.56 3.19 4.95
N LEU A 386 -11.35 2.15 4.14
CA LEU A 386 -10.28 2.14 3.16
C LEU A 386 -10.65 3.02 1.96
N ASP A 387 -9.77 3.93 1.61
CA ASP A 387 -10.03 4.98 0.62
C ASP A 387 -9.68 4.56 -0.81
N ARG A 388 -8.79 3.57 -0.99
CA ARG A 388 -8.34 3.09 -2.30
C ARG A 388 -7.96 1.62 -2.26
N MET A 389 -8.03 1.00 -3.43
CA MET A 389 -7.59 -0.38 -3.68
C MET A 389 -6.18 -0.36 -4.27
N ASP A 390 -5.26 -1.05 -3.62
CA ASP A 390 -3.90 -1.27 -4.11
C ASP A 390 -3.75 -2.74 -4.52
N MET A 391 -3.70 -3.00 -5.82
CA MET A 391 -3.52 -4.36 -6.34
C MET A 391 -2.07 -4.63 -6.71
N HIS A 392 -1.64 -5.88 -6.53
CA HIS A 392 -0.33 -6.34 -6.94
C HIS A 392 -0.45 -7.35 -8.08
N LEU A 393 0.42 -7.25 -9.08
CA LEU A 393 0.28 -8.01 -10.29
C LEU A 393 1.62 -8.40 -10.91
N TYR A 394 1.95 -9.68 -10.86
CA TYR A 394 3.15 -10.22 -11.47
C TYR A 394 2.77 -11.09 -12.67
N ARG A 395 3.13 -10.66 -13.89
CA ARG A 395 2.75 -11.32 -15.14
C ARG A 395 3.86 -11.26 -16.16
N ASP A 396 3.95 -12.32 -16.96
CA ASP A 396 4.92 -12.42 -18.05
C ASP A 396 4.51 -11.59 -19.27
N ASP A 397 3.21 -11.45 -19.48
CA ASP A 397 2.63 -10.72 -20.59
C ASP A 397 2.03 -9.39 -20.15
N ALA A 398 2.61 -8.31 -20.65
CA ALA A 398 2.15 -6.96 -20.38
C ALA A 398 0.75 -6.65 -20.92
N VAL A 399 0.31 -7.33 -22.00
CA VAL A 399 -1.04 -7.15 -22.54
C VAL A 399 -2.06 -7.75 -21.59
N ARG A 400 -1.77 -8.96 -21.10
CA ARG A 400 -2.58 -9.64 -20.10
C ARG A 400 -2.61 -8.87 -18.78
N ALA A 401 -1.45 -8.43 -18.27
CA ALA A 401 -1.37 -7.63 -17.06
C ALA A 401 -2.26 -6.38 -17.14
N ALA A 402 -2.18 -5.70 -18.26
CA ALA A 402 -2.96 -4.49 -18.46
C ALA A 402 -4.46 -4.77 -18.64
N ALA A 403 -4.85 -5.90 -19.22
CA ALA A 403 -6.25 -6.32 -19.31
C ALA A 403 -6.83 -6.66 -17.93
N GLU A 404 -6.09 -7.36 -17.09
CA GLU A 404 -6.47 -7.68 -15.71
C GLU A 404 -6.69 -6.43 -14.86
N ILE A 405 -5.83 -5.43 -14.96
CA ILE A 405 -6.03 -4.12 -14.28
C ILE A 405 -7.32 -3.45 -14.76
N GLN A 406 -7.58 -3.44 -16.07
CA GLN A 406 -8.83 -2.85 -16.60
C GLN A 406 -10.07 -3.64 -16.18
N GLN A 407 -9.97 -4.95 -16.10
CA GLN A 407 -11.07 -5.78 -15.62
C GLN A 407 -11.32 -5.49 -14.14
N ALA A 408 -10.28 -5.48 -13.30
CA ALA A 408 -10.38 -5.10 -11.90
C ALA A 408 -11.08 -3.76 -11.73
N TRP A 409 -10.70 -2.75 -12.53
CA TRP A 409 -11.33 -1.42 -12.51
C TRP A 409 -12.82 -1.46 -12.85
N ARG A 410 -13.20 -2.16 -13.93
CA ARG A 410 -14.64 -2.30 -14.30
C ARG A 410 -15.46 -2.98 -13.22
N GLU A 411 -14.86 -3.93 -12.52
CA GLU A 411 -15.50 -4.69 -11.45
C GLU A 411 -15.53 -3.93 -10.12
N THR A 412 -14.91 -2.74 -10.03
CA THR A 412 -15.06 -1.83 -8.89
C THR A 412 -16.36 -1.01 -8.96
N ASP A 413 -17.19 -1.20 -9.98
CA ASP A 413 -18.42 -0.46 -10.15
C ASP A 413 -19.28 -0.53 -8.88
N GLY A 414 -19.57 0.64 -8.29
CA GLY A 414 -20.23 0.77 -6.98
C GLY A 414 -19.31 0.77 -5.75
N ILE A 415 -17.98 0.59 -5.91
CA ILE A 415 -17.01 0.82 -4.84
C ILE A 415 -16.43 2.22 -5.04
N ALA A 416 -16.65 3.12 -4.09
CA ALA A 416 -16.19 4.52 -4.17
C ALA A 416 -14.66 4.69 -4.16
N ALA A 417 -13.92 3.62 -3.80
CA ALA A 417 -12.47 3.62 -3.74
C ALA A 417 -11.83 3.60 -5.14
N GLY A 418 -10.85 4.46 -5.37
CA GLY A 418 -10.02 4.38 -6.58
C GLY A 418 -9.12 3.14 -6.59
N LEU A 419 -8.65 2.74 -7.78
CA LEU A 419 -7.76 1.58 -7.99
C LEU A 419 -6.43 2.01 -8.59
N TYR A 420 -5.34 1.43 -8.12
CA TYR A 420 -4.01 1.49 -8.75
C TYR A 420 -3.29 0.16 -8.54
N CYS A 421 -2.19 -0.04 -9.26
CA CYS A 421 -1.34 -1.21 -9.11
C CYS A 421 -0.04 -0.77 -8.40
N GLY A 422 0.03 -0.98 -7.08
CA GLY A 422 1.17 -0.56 -6.25
C GLY A 422 2.39 -1.44 -6.44
N GLU A 423 2.21 -2.65 -6.98
CA GLU A 423 3.32 -3.51 -7.37
C GLU A 423 3.04 -4.22 -8.69
N PHE A 424 3.99 -4.12 -9.60
CA PHE A 424 4.02 -5.03 -10.75
C PHE A 424 5.45 -5.48 -11.08
N GLY A 425 5.56 -6.66 -11.67
CA GLY A 425 6.80 -7.27 -12.12
C GLY A 425 6.52 -8.45 -13.06
N VAL A 426 7.59 -9.08 -13.54
CA VAL A 426 7.51 -10.33 -14.30
C VAL A 426 7.31 -11.49 -13.33
N THR A 427 6.51 -12.49 -13.70
CA THR A 427 6.32 -13.70 -12.88
C THR A 427 7.65 -14.41 -12.67
N GLY A 428 7.95 -14.76 -11.42
CA GLY A 428 9.19 -15.43 -11.03
C GLY A 428 10.43 -14.54 -11.04
N GLU A 429 10.29 -13.23 -11.32
CA GLU A 429 11.39 -12.27 -11.15
C GLU A 429 11.80 -12.23 -9.67
N THR A 430 13.08 -12.19 -9.41
CA THR A 430 13.65 -12.13 -8.06
C THR A 430 14.42 -10.82 -7.87
N GLN A 431 15.01 -10.60 -6.69
CA GLN A 431 15.89 -9.45 -6.45
C GLN A 431 17.22 -9.51 -7.20
N ALA A 432 17.60 -10.67 -7.76
CA ALA A 432 18.73 -10.79 -8.66
C ALA A 432 18.51 -10.01 -9.96
N GLU A 433 19.56 -9.83 -10.77
CA GLU A 433 19.45 -9.20 -12.09
C GLU A 433 18.43 -9.95 -12.96
N PRO A 434 17.64 -9.23 -13.78
CA PRO A 434 16.63 -9.86 -14.61
C PRO A 434 17.29 -10.78 -15.65
N ASP A 435 16.73 -11.96 -15.83
CA ASP A 435 17.19 -12.94 -16.82
C ASP A 435 17.10 -12.39 -18.26
N ASP A 436 16.11 -11.54 -18.54
CA ASP A 436 15.91 -10.86 -19.81
C ASP A 436 15.54 -9.37 -19.57
N PRO A 437 16.52 -8.47 -19.57
CA PRO A 437 16.30 -7.04 -19.39
C PRO A 437 15.39 -6.42 -20.47
N ALA A 438 15.37 -6.97 -21.70
CA ALA A 438 14.53 -6.46 -22.77
C ALA A 438 13.05 -6.77 -22.51
N ARG A 439 12.76 -7.97 -21.98
CA ARG A 439 11.41 -8.39 -21.57
C ARG A 439 10.89 -7.51 -20.44
N VAL A 440 11.68 -7.32 -19.39
CA VAL A 440 11.31 -6.46 -18.25
C VAL A 440 11.08 -5.02 -18.70
N ARG A 441 11.98 -4.47 -19.52
CA ARG A 441 11.82 -3.12 -20.10
C ARG A 441 10.54 -3.01 -20.96
N GLY A 442 10.21 -4.07 -21.71
CA GLY A 442 8.98 -4.15 -22.47
C GLY A 442 7.73 -4.08 -21.59
N LEU A 443 7.73 -4.82 -20.47
CA LEU A 443 6.65 -4.79 -19.46
C LEU A 443 6.54 -3.39 -18.84
N VAL A 444 7.64 -2.85 -18.29
CA VAL A 444 7.67 -1.53 -17.65
C VAL A 444 7.14 -0.45 -18.60
N ARG A 445 7.61 -0.43 -19.85
CA ARG A 445 7.14 0.54 -20.86
C ARG A 445 5.62 0.45 -21.05
N ARG A 446 5.09 -0.74 -21.28
CA ARG A 446 3.66 -0.93 -21.55
C ARG A 446 2.81 -0.58 -20.33
N MET A 447 3.21 -1.01 -19.14
CA MET A 447 2.48 -0.72 -17.90
C MET A 447 2.45 0.78 -17.59
N THR A 448 3.58 1.47 -17.71
CA THR A 448 3.67 2.91 -17.42
C THR A 448 2.85 3.74 -18.44
N TRP A 449 3.02 3.49 -19.76
CA TRP A 449 2.24 4.18 -20.79
C TRP A 449 0.75 3.93 -20.64
N ARG A 450 0.36 2.68 -20.44
CA ARG A 450 -1.04 2.33 -20.28
C ARG A 450 -1.63 2.93 -19.01
N GLY A 451 -0.92 2.87 -17.91
CA GLY A 451 -1.33 3.49 -16.65
C GLY A 451 -1.65 4.97 -16.84
N ARG A 452 -0.79 5.69 -17.57
CA ARG A 452 -0.98 7.10 -17.88
C ARG A 452 -2.21 7.34 -18.78
N LEU A 453 -2.38 6.53 -19.82
CA LEU A 453 -3.48 6.67 -20.79
C LEU A 453 -4.85 6.27 -20.21
N THR A 454 -4.88 5.34 -19.27
CA THR A 454 -6.12 4.83 -18.67
C THR A 454 -6.47 5.46 -17.33
N GLY A 455 -5.60 6.30 -16.77
CA GLY A 455 -5.77 6.85 -15.43
C GLY A 455 -5.55 5.83 -14.30
N MET A 456 -4.88 4.71 -14.59
CA MET A 456 -4.59 3.66 -13.60
C MET A 456 -3.08 3.52 -13.40
N PRO A 457 -2.49 4.22 -12.42
CA PRO A 457 -1.07 4.14 -12.14
C PRO A 457 -0.62 2.72 -11.85
N ALA A 458 0.59 2.38 -12.28
CA ALA A 458 1.23 1.13 -11.97
C ALA A 458 2.69 1.38 -11.58
N TRP A 459 3.14 0.77 -10.48
CA TRP A 459 4.45 1.01 -9.89
C TRP A 459 5.28 -0.27 -9.94
N TYR A 460 6.48 -0.18 -10.60
CA TYR A 460 7.38 -1.32 -10.71
C TYR A 460 7.96 -1.68 -9.34
N TRP A 461 8.01 -3.00 -9.03
CA TRP A 461 8.44 -3.48 -7.72
C TRP A 461 9.95 -3.46 -7.53
N PHE A 462 10.72 -3.91 -8.51
CA PHE A 462 12.15 -4.17 -8.34
C PHE A 462 12.97 -2.90 -8.51
N TRP A 463 13.00 -2.03 -7.49
CA TRP A 463 13.71 -0.74 -7.54
C TRP A 463 15.22 -0.87 -7.74
N ASN A 464 15.85 -1.96 -7.23
CA ASN A 464 17.27 -2.26 -7.44
C ASN A 464 17.62 -2.52 -8.92
N LYS A 465 16.62 -2.86 -9.74
CA LYS A 465 16.73 -3.08 -11.19
C LYS A 465 16.18 -1.93 -12.03
N ALA A 466 15.74 -0.85 -11.40
CA ALA A 466 15.05 0.25 -12.10
C ALA A 466 15.89 0.82 -13.26
N GLU A 467 17.21 0.84 -13.13
CA GLU A 467 18.12 1.30 -14.19
C GLU A 467 18.16 0.31 -15.36
N SER A 468 18.46 -0.96 -15.12
CA SER A 468 18.54 -2.00 -16.17
C SER A 468 17.18 -2.24 -16.84
N ALA A 469 16.09 -2.13 -16.09
CA ALA A 469 14.72 -2.19 -16.60
C ALA A 469 14.29 -0.93 -17.39
N GLY A 470 15.10 0.12 -17.40
CA GLY A 470 14.81 1.38 -18.11
C GLY A 470 13.64 2.17 -17.52
N VAL A 471 13.33 1.99 -16.22
CA VAL A 471 12.18 2.62 -15.56
C VAL A 471 12.25 4.14 -15.65
N TYR A 472 13.41 4.72 -15.33
CA TYR A 472 13.60 6.17 -15.35
C TYR A 472 13.43 6.78 -16.72
N ASP A 473 13.94 6.12 -17.78
CA ASP A 473 13.82 6.59 -19.16
C ASP A 473 12.37 6.52 -19.65
N VAL A 474 11.66 5.44 -19.31
CA VAL A 474 10.25 5.29 -19.66
C VAL A 474 9.42 6.38 -19.02
N HIS A 475 9.59 6.64 -17.72
CA HIS A 475 8.86 7.70 -17.04
C HIS A 475 9.19 9.09 -17.61
N ARG A 476 10.46 9.38 -17.89
CA ARG A 476 10.87 10.63 -18.53
C ARG A 476 10.18 10.82 -19.88
N ALA A 477 10.14 9.78 -20.70
CA ALA A 477 9.46 9.83 -22.01
C ALA A 477 7.95 10.08 -21.86
N VAL A 478 7.29 9.40 -20.91
CA VAL A 478 5.87 9.59 -20.61
C VAL A 478 5.59 11.01 -20.15
N GLU A 479 6.35 11.52 -19.18
CA GLU A 479 6.17 12.87 -18.66
C GLU A 479 6.42 13.94 -19.74
N THR A 480 7.39 13.72 -20.64
CA THR A 480 7.64 14.63 -21.77
C THR A 480 6.44 14.71 -22.72
N VAL A 481 5.83 13.56 -23.04
CA VAL A 481 4.66 13.52 -23.95
C VAL A 481 3.44 14.17 -23.32
N PHE A 482 3.25 14.01 -22.01
CA PHE A 482 2.06 14.49 -21.31
C PHE A 482 2.25 15.82 -20.56
N ALA A 483 3.39 16.50 -20.74
CA ALA A 483 3.73 17.72 -19.99
C ALA A 483 2.66 18.82 -20.08
N ASP A 484 2.08 19.01 -21.28
CA ASP A 484 1.10 20.06 -21.55
C ASP A 484 -0.35 19.55 -21.56
N TRP A 485 -0.56 18.30 -21.16
CA TRP A 485 -1.91 17.72 -21.17
C TRP A 485 -2.68 18.09 -19.90
N ASP A 486 -3.93 18.53 -20.10
CA ASP A 486 -4.86 18.65 -18.98
C ASP A 486 -5.26 17.25 -18.49
N LEU A 487 -4.77 16.89 -17.30
CA LEU A 487 -5.04 15.58 -16.69
C LEU A 487 -6.53 15.30 -16.43
N THR A 488 -7.36 16.34 -16.37
CA THR A 488 -8.80 16.23 -16.15
C THR A 488 -9.61 16.14 -17.45
N ALA A 489 -9.02 16.57 -18.56
CA ALA A 489 -9.62 16.44 -19.89
C ALA A 489 -9.42 15.04 -20.48
N VAL A 490 -8.47 14.26 -19.95
CA VAL A 490 -8.20 12.89 -20.40
C VAL A 490 -9.29 11.97 -19.85
N ARG A 491 -10.26 11.66 -20.69
CA ARG A 491 -11.19 10.56 -20.40
C ARG A 491 -10.58 9.25 -20.91
N PRO A 492 -10.67 8.15 -20.17
CA PRO A 492 -10.35 6.84 -20.69
C PRO A 492 -11.19 6.61 -21.94
N MET A 493 -10.60 6.73 -23.09
CA MET A 493 -11.21 6.36 -24.35
C MET A 493 -10.60 5.03 -24.78
N THR A 494 -11.41 4.18 -25.38
CA THR A 494 -10.86 3.04 -26.11
C THR A 494 -9.91 3.61 -27.16
N ALA A 495 -8.62 3.28 -27.07
CA ALA A 495 -7.65 3.77 -28.03
C ALA A 495 -8.00 3.19 -29.41
N HIS A 496 -8.27 4.06 -30.36
CA HIS A 496 -8.41 3.69 -31.74
C HIS A 496 -7.06 3.95 -32.40
N VAL A 497 -6.41 2.89 -32.82
CA VAL A 497 -5.17 3.02 -33.58
C VAL A 497 -5.55 3.34 -35.02
N PHE A 498 -5.44 4.63 -35.39
CA PHE A 498 -5.51 5.05 -36.78
C PHE A 498 -4.09 5.16 -37.31
N GLY A 499 -3.84 4.56 -38.50
CA GLY A 499 -2.59 4.74 -39.21
C GLY A 499 -1.59 3.63 -39.00
N GLY A 500 -1.83 2.53 -39.65
CA GLY A 500 -0.84 1.60 -40.15
C GLY A 500 -0.78 1.64 -41.66
N PRO A 501 0.18 0.99 -42.33
CA PRO A 501 0.17 0.83 -43.76
C PRO A 501 -1.14 0.16 -44.24
N PRO A 502 -1.57 0.35 -45.50
CA PRO A 502 -2.91 0.01 -45.99
C PRO A 502 -3.32 -1.46 -46.01
N ALA A 503 -2.66 -2.29 -45.26
CA ALA A 503 -3.02 -3.68 -44.98
C ALA A 503 -3.26 -3.88 -43.50
N GLU A 504 -4.20 -3.17 -42.91
CA GLU A 504 -4.49 -3.29 -41.48
C GLU A 504 -5.22 -4.60 -41.20
N ARG A 505 -4.57 -5.42 -40.41
CA ARG A 505 -5.10 -6.66 -39.89
C ARG A 505 -5.38 -6.48 -38.40
N LEU A 506 -6.66 -6.39 -38.03
CA LEU A 506 -7.08 -6.51 -36.63
C LEU A 506 -7.09 -7.99 -36.27
N THR A 507 -6.21 -8.39 -35.38
CA THR A 507 -6.19 -9.75 -34.84
C THR A 507 -6.90 -9.76 -33.49
N LEU A 508 -8.03 -10.44 -33.42
CA LEU A 508 -8.76 -10.67 -32.19
C LEU A 508 -8.34 -12.03 -31.64
N THR A 509 -7.70 -12.02 -30.48
CA THR A 509 -7.36 -13.25 -29.76
C THR A 509 -8.49 -13.56 -28.77
N PRO A 510 -9.09 -14.76 -28.78
CA PRO A 510 -10.09 -15.14 -27.80
C PRO A 510 -9.52 -15.07 -26.38
N GLU A 511 -10.13 -14.26 -25.51
CA GLU A 511 -9.65 -14.07 -24.13
C GLU A 511 -10.17 -15.10 -23.14
N TRP A 512 -11.20 -15.89 -23.47
CA TRP A 512 -11.83 -16.85 -22.55
C TRP A 512 -12.14 -18.19 -23.23
N GLY A 513 -11.55 -19.24 -22.73
CA GLY A 513 -11.90 -20.61 -23.05
C GLY A 513 -11.09 -21.57 -22.20
N TRP A 514 -11.68 -22.71 -21.86
CA TRP A 514 -11.00 -23.83 -21.23
C TRP A 514 -9.78 -24.22 -22.04
N ALA A 515 -8.60 -24.20 -21.42
CA ALA A 515 -7.32 -24.50 -22.05
C ALA A 515 -6.99 -23.57 -23.25
N THR A 516 -6.96 -22.26 -23.02
CA THR A 516 -6.15 -21.39 -23.86
C THR A 516 -4.67 -21.60 -23.54
N THR A 517 -4.14 -22.74 -23.92
CA THR A 517 -2.72 -22.79 -24.20
C THR A 517 -2.51 -22.06 -25.53
N ALA A 518 -1.39 -21.35 -25.65
CA ALA A 518 -1.05 -20.58 -26.85
C ALA A 518 -1.14 -21.39 -28.17
N THR A 519 -1.25 -22.70 -28.10
CA THR A 519 -1.39 -23.65 -29.21
C THR A 519 -2.83 -23.84 -29.70
N ASN A 520 -3.86 -23.43 -28.95
CA ASN A 520 -5.26 -23.69 -29.28
C ASN A 520 -6.09 -22.42 -29.54
N ALA A 521 -5.52 -21.23 -29.43
CA ALA A 521 -6.18 -19.99 -29.76
C ALA A 521 -6.02 -19.70 -31.26
N HIS A 522 -7.13 -19.73 -32.00
CA HIS A 522 -7.14 -19.29 -33.38
C HIS A 522 -7.57 -17.81 -33.42
N PRO A 523 -6.66 -16.89 -33.72
CA PRO A 523 -7.01 -15.49 -33.82
C PRO A 523 -7.96 -15.25 -35.01
N VAL A 524 -9.01 -14.47 -34.80
CA VAL A 524 -9.85 -13.93 -35.87
C VAL A 524 -9.21 -12.64 -36.37
N ALA A 525 -8.88 -12.61 -37.65
CA ALA A 525 -8.35 -11.42 -38.29
C ALA A 525 -9.45 -10.73 -39.09
N VAL A 526 -9.61 -9.44 -38.89
CA VAL A 526 -10.45 -8.56 -39.69
C VAL A 526 -9.53 -7.65 -40.52
N GLU A 527 -9.60 -7.77 -41.83
CA GLU A 527 -8.79 -6.98 -42.78
C GLU A 527 -9.71 -6.09 -43.61
N GLY A 528 -9.37 -4.84 -43.77
CA GLY A 528 -10.12 -3.89 -44.63
C GLY A 528 -10.10 -2.44 -44.18
N LEU A 529 -11.20 -1.76 -44.39
CA LEU A 529 -11.36 -0.34 -44.15
C LEU A 529 -11.03 0.10 -42.71
N PRO A 530 -10.62 1.37 -42.53
CA PRO A 530 -10.50 1.94 -41.21
C PRO A 530 -11.80 1.75 -40.43
N HIS A 531 -11.71 1.07 -39.30
CA HIS A 531 -12.85 0.78 -38.45
C HIS A 531 -12.51 1.02 -36.98
N ARG A 532 -13.55 1.30 -36.23
CA ARG A 532 -13.47 1.51 -34.79
C ARG A 532 -14.16 0.35 -34.09
N VAL A 533 -13.40 -0.46 -33.34
CA VAL A 533 -13.99 -1.49 -32.49
C VAL A 533 -14.57 -0.81 -31.25
N LEU A 534 -15.88 -0.86 -31.08
CA LEU A 534 -16.59 -0.32 -29.93
C LEU A 534 -16.70 -1.33 -28.80
N TYR A 535 -16.83 -2.61 -29.16
CA TYR A 535 -16.94 -3.72 -28.21
C TYR A 535 -16.60 -5.01 -28.94
N GLY A 536 -15.73 -5.80 -28.35
CA GLY A 536 -15.44 -7.16 -28.83
C GLY A 536 -15.62 -8.13 -27.67
N GLN A 537 -16.58 -9.02 -27.77
CA GLN A 537 -16.63 -10.21 -26.94
C GLN A 537 -16.00 -11.35 -27.73
N SER A 538 -14.74 -11.66 -27.43
CA SER A 538 -14.09 -12.80 -28.00
C SER A 538 -14.53 -14.06 -27.26
N GLY A 539 -15.37 -14.86 -27.88
CA GLY A 539 -15.68 -16.22 -27.47
C GLY A 539 -14.89 -17.21 -28.26
N PHE A 540 -14.38 -18.26 -27.63
CA PHE A 540 -13.83 -19.40 -28.33
C PHE A 540 -14.97 -20.14 -29.03
N LEU A 541 -14.95 -20.19 -30.36
CA LEU A 541 -15.88 -20.99 -31.14
C LEU A 541 -15.46 -22.45 -31.03
N GLN A 542 -15.98 -23.17 -30.05
CA GLN A 542 -15.69 -24.58 -29.87
C GLN A 542 -16.76 -25.44 -30.58
N GLY A 543 -16.28 -26.44 -31.30
CA GLY A 543 -17.13 -27.34 -32.07
C GLY A 543 -18.19 -28.08 -31.23
N ALA A 544 -19.13 -28.69 -31.93
CA ALA A 544 -20.47 -29.18 -31.56
C ALA A 544 -20.60 -30.17 -30.39
N TRP A 545 -19.56 -30.52 -29.66
CA TRP A 545 -19.64 -31.55 -28.61
C TRP A 545 -19.90 -31.00 -27.19
N LYS A 546 -19.92 -29.68 -27.03
CA LYS A 546 -20.40 -29.03 -25.81
C LYS A 546 -21.38 -27.91 -26.15
N SER A 547 -22.64 -28.18 -25.97
CA SER A 547 -23.77 -27.32 -26.35
C SER A 547 -23.89 -26.01 -25.59
N GLU A 548 -23.04 -25.76 -24.58
CA GLU A 548 -23.23 -24.67 -23.61
C GLU A 548 -22.14 -23.61 -23.63
N MET A 549 -21.08 -23.74 -24.42
CA MET A 549 -20.01 -22.78 -24.51
C MET A 549 -20.04 -21.98 -25.80
N GLY A 550 -20.13 -20.69 -25.69
CA GLY A 550 -20.00 -19.62 -26.69
C GLY A 550 -19.92 -20.02 -28.15
N ARG A 551 -21.07 -20.21 -28.77
CA ARG A 551 -21.17 -20.53 -30.21
C ARG A 551 -21.08 -19.27 -31.08
N VAL A 552 -21.06 -18.09 -30.48
CA VAL A 552 -21.16 -16.84 -31.20
C VAL A 552 -20.00 -15.94 -30.81
N LEU A 553 -19.28 -15.44 -31.81
CA LEU A 553 -18.36 -14.33 -31.69
C LEU A 553 -19.11 -13.07 -32.08
N CYS A 554 -19.21 -12.10 -31.17
CA CYS A 554 -19.85 -10.82 -31.43
C CYS A 554 -18.81 -9.70 -31.43
N LEU A 555 -18.73 -8.97 -32.56
CA LEU A 555 -17.88 -7.80 -32.72
C LEU A 555 -18.77 -6.58 -33.02
N LYS A 556 -18.66 -5.54 -32.21
CA LYS A 556 -19.23 -4.23 -32.52
C LYS A 556 -18.14 -3.33 -33.07
N ALA A 557 -18.31 -2.84 -34.26
CA ALA A 557 -17.38 -1.98 -34.95
C ALA A 557 -18.09 -0.76 -35.57
N ASP A 558 -17.41 0.37 -35.57
CA ASP A 558 -17.87 1.60 -36.22
C ASP A 558 -16.98 1.86 -37.45
N PHE A 559 -17.56 1.74 -38.63
CA PHE A 559 -16.84 1.91 -39.88
C PHE A 559 -16.89 3.37 -40.31
N MET A 560 -15.74 3.91 -40.65
CA MET A 560 -15.60 5.32 -41.02
C MET A 560 -16.15 5.65 -42.42
N ASP A 561 -16.15 4.65 -43.31
CA ASP A 561 -16.61 4.74 -44.70
C ASP A 561 -17.31 3.46 -45.15
N ASP A 562 -18.07 3.55 -46.25
CA ASP A 562 -18.64 2.38 -46.90
C ASP A 562 -17.54 1.53 -47.53
N GLY A 563 -17.68 0.20 -47.48
CA GLY A 563 -16.73 -0.69 -48.11
C GLY A 563 -16.92 -2.15 -47.77
N ALA A 564 -15.85 -2.89 -47.64
CA ALA A 564 -15.88 -4.30 -47.26
C ALA A 564 -14.75 -4.64 -46.31
N PHE A 565 -15.04 -5.46 -45.31
CA PHE A 565 -14.03 -6.11 -44.49
C PHE A 565 -13.94 -7.61 -44.87
N ARG A 566 -12.89 -8.27 -44.41
CA ARG A 566 -12.69 -9.70 -44.68
C ARG A 566 -12.62 -10.49 -43.37
N ILE A 567 -13.39 -11.58 -43.31
CA ILE A 567 -13.25 -12.56 -42.25
C ILE A 567 -12.34 -13.68 -42.76
N ALA A 568 -11.19 -13.85 -42.13
CA ALA A 568 -10.25 -14.91 -42.47
C ALA A 568 -10.31 -16.01 -41.40
N VAL A 569 -10.71 -17.19 -41.78
CA VAL A 569 -10.66 -18.41 -40.95
C VAL A 569 -9.26 -19.00 -41.09
N THR A 570 -8.41 -18.85 -40.09
CA THR A 570 -7.00 -19.26 -40.15
C THR A 570 -6.79 -20.73 -39.76
N GLY A 571 -7.75 -21.33 -39.08
CA GLY A 571 -7.70 -22.73 -38.68
C GLY A 571 -9.08 -23.28 -38.37
N THR A 572 -9.27 -24.59 -38.59
CA THR A 572 -10.46 -25.35 -38.20
C THR A 572 -9.99 -26.61 -37.49
N SER A 573 -10.83 -27.19 -36.61
CA SER A 573 -10.49 -28.46 -35.99
C SER A 573 -10.34 -29.56 -37.04
N SER A 574 -9.41 -30.46 -36.83
CA SER A 574 -9.09 -31.57 -37.75
C SER A 574 -10.23 -32.58 -37.95
N ALA A 575 -11.32 -32.46 -37.22
CA ALA A 575 -12.36 -33.49 -37.11
C ALA A 575 -13.60 -33.27 -37.97
N GLY A 576 -13.59 -32.39 -38.96
CA GLY A 576 -14.74 -32.26 -39.84
C GLY A 576 -14.98 -30.87 -40.42
N ALA A 577 -15.93 -30.82 -41.32
CA ALA A 577 -16.40 -29.58 -41.90
C ALA A 577 -17.14 -28.75 -40.85
N ASN A 578 -16.70 -27.54 -40.64
CA ASN A 578 -17.32 -26.61 -39.68
C ASN A 578 -18.24 -25.66 -40.44
N GLU A 579 -19.51 -25.64 -40.07
CA GLU A 579 -20.45 -24.64 -40.58
C GLU A 579 -20.25 -23.33 -39.84
N LEU A 580 -20.05 -22.22 -40.55
CA LEU A 580 -19.99 -20.87 -40.03
C LEU A 580 -21.20 -20.08 -40.56
N THR A 581 -21.85 -19.37 -39.70
CA THR A 581 -22.85 -18.36 -40.04
C THR A 581 -22.33 -17.00 -39.67
N VAL A 582 -22.36 -16.06 -40.62
CA VAL A 582 -21.99 -14.64 -40.36
C VAL A 582 -23.24 -13.81 -40.43
N ARG A 583 -23.46 -13.01 -39.38
CA ARG A 583 -24.55 -12.03 -39.31
C ARG A 583 -23.97 -10.63 -39.20
N LEU A 584 -24.61 -9.71 -39.91
CA LEU A 584 -24.37 -8.25 -39.78
C LEU A 584 -25.67 -7.61 -39.26
N ASP A 585 -25.63 -6.99 -38.12
CA ASP A 585 -26.77 -6.35 -37.43
C ASP A 585 -27.94 -7.32 -37.24
N GLY A 586 -27.63 -8.57 -36.86
CA GLY A 586 -28.60 -9.64 -36.65
C GLY A 586 -29.10 -10.32 -37.91
N ARG A 587 -28.78 -9.78 -39.12
CA ARG A 587 -29.18 -10.37 -40.41
C ARG A 587 -28.09 -11.35 -40.91
N GLU A 588 -28.47 -12.56 -41.20
CA GLU A 588 -27.59 -13.54 -41.84
C GLU A 588 -27.15 -13.05 -43.22
N ILE A 589 -25.83 -12.88 -43.39
CA ILE A 589 -25.22 -12.41 -44.64
C ILE A 589 -24.42 -13.52 -45.35
N TRP A 590 -24.05 -14.53 -44.61
CA TRP A 590 -23.34 -15.68 -45.13
C TRP A 590 -23.54 -16.90 -44.22
N ARG A 591 -23.65 -18.07 -44.85
CA ARG A 591 -23.64 -19.39 -44.19
C ARG A 591 -22.97 -20.39 -45.10
N GLY A 592 -22.10 -21.20 -44.55
CA GLY A 592 -21.46 -22.28 -45.31
C GLY A 592 -20.39 -23.04 -44.53
N MET A 593 -19.86 -24.03 -45.21
CA MET A 593 -18.79 -24.84 -44.66
C MET A 593 -17.47 -24.11 -44.84
N VAL A 594 -16.73 -23.98 -43.72
CA VAL A 594 -15.41 -23.33 -43.72
C VAL A 594 -14.31 -24.36 -43.44
N LYS A 595 -13.18 -24.13 -44.04
CA LYS A 595 -11.92 -24.84 -43.79
C LYS A 595 -10.82 -23.79 -43.58
N ALA A 596 -9.67 -24.23 -43.09
CA ALA A 596 -8.54 -23.34 -42.90
C ALA A 596 -8.25 -22.53 -44.17
N MET A 597 -7.90 -21.25 -44.01
CA MET A 597 -7.65 -20.27 -45.08
C MET A 597 -8.90 -19.86 -45.88
N THR A 598 -10.10 -20.08 -45.37
CA THR A 598 -11.31 -19.49 -45.95
C THR A 598 -11.33 -17.97 -45.67
N VAL A 599 -11.53 -17.17 -46.71
CA VAL A 599 -11.65 -15.71 -46.60
C VAL A 599 -13.02 -15.29 -47.11
N LEU A 600 -13.79 -14.60 -46.29
CA LEU A 600 -15.14 -14.15 -46.59
C LEU A 600 -15.14 -12.62 -46.67
N PRO A 601 -15.40 -12.01 -47.84
CA PRO A 601 -15.62 -10.58 -47.92
C PRO A 601 -17.03 -10.23 -47.45
N VAL A 602 -17.12 -9.19 -46.60
CA VAL A 602 -18.38 -8.68 -46.07
C VAL A 602 -18.52 -7.23 -46.41
N ALA A 603 -19.52 -6.86 -47.18
CA ALA A 603 -19.85 -5.47 -47.49
C ALA A 603 -20.48 -4.82 -46.23
N VAL A 604 -20.09 -3.61 -45.93
CA VAL A 604 -20.55 -2.85 -44.77
C VAL A 604 -20.69 -1.39 -45.12
N GLY A 605 -21.73 -0.75 -44.61
CA GLY A 605 -21.93 0.70 -44.71
C GLY A 605 -21.13 1.45 -43.64
N ARG A 606 -21.02 2.74 -43.78
CA ARG A 606 -20.48 3.63 -42.75
C ARG A 606 -21.36 3.60 -41.50
N GLY A 607 -20.75 3.62 -40.33
CA GLY A 607 -21.42 3.70 -39.05
C GLY A 607 -21.21 2.45 -38.17
N PRO A 608 -21.86 2.41 -37.01
CA PRO A 608 -21.74 1.30 -36.07
C PRO A 608 -22.48 0.07 -36.56
N HIS A 609 -21.81 -1.08 -36.56
CA HIS A 609 -22.34 -2.38 -36.94
C HIS A 609 -22.00 -3.44 -35.90
N THR A 610 -22.88 -4.45 -35.81
CA THR A 610 -22.64 -5.68 -35.02
C THR A 610 -22.39 -6.82 -35.99
N ILE A 611 -21.26 -7.50 -35.83
CA ILE A 611 -20.85 -8.66 -36.61
C ILE A 611 -20.87 -9.87 -35.68
N GLU A 612 -21.63 -10.90 -36.04
CA GLU A 612 -21.76 -12.12 -35.26
C GLU A 612 -21.38 -13.34 -36.07
#